data_46d7c401f111af825f7fae7d7791c1ab
#
_entry.id   46d7c401f111af825f7fae7d7791c1ab
#
_cell.length_a   1.000
_cell.length_b   1.000
_cell.length_c   1.000
_cell.angle_alpha   90.00
_cell.angle_beta   90.00
_cell.angle_gamma   90.00
#
_symmetry.space_group_name_H-M   'P 1'
#
loop_
_entity.id
_entity.type
_entity.pdbx_description
1 polymer ?
#
loop_
_entity_poly.entity_id
_entity_poly.type
_entity_poly.pdbx_seq_one_letter_code
_entity_poly.pdbx_strand_id
1 'polypeptide(L)'
;FLFFGNMIGSPLSSLASSMNNIQNGLTAAGRIYELLDEEEEPQEHPGKHLDVDTVQGKVEFSHVKFGYIPGKTLMQDVSLTAEPGMTMAVVGPSGAGKTTLVNLLMRFYEIDGGSIFLDGVNIRNISKDNLRSAFGMVLQDTWIFDGTIAENISYGKPGASMEEIRKAARAVQCDTFIEKLPEGYETRISEENAILSSGEEQLLAIARTVLANPKILILDEATSQV
;
A
#
# COMPACT_ATOMS: atom_id res chain seq x y z
N PHE A 1 -11.23 -28.67 -59.17
CA PHE A 1 -12.14 -28.49 -58.02
C PHE A 1 -11.34 -28.21 -56.74
N LEU A 2 -10.34 -28.98 -56.35
CA LEU A 2 -9.54 -28.79 -55.14
C LEU A 2 -8.82 -27.45 -55.11
N PHE A 3 -8.32 -26.95 -56.20
CA PHE A 3 -7.66 -25.63 -56.29
C PHE A 3 -8.61 -24.47 -55.99
N PHE A 4 -9.86 -24.49 -56.49
CA PHE A 4 -10.86 -23.47 -56.20
C PHE A 4 -11.34 -23.55 -54.76
N GLY A 5 -11.43 -24.74 -54.16
CA GLY A 5 -11.77 -24.94 -52.74
C GLY A 5 -10.77 -24.26 -51.81
N ASN A 6 -9.47 -24.40 -52.07
CA ASN A 6 -8.42 -23.73 -51.30
C ASN A 6 -8.38 -22.21 -51.52
N MET A 7 -8.67 -21.71 -52.72
CA MET A 7 -8.75 -20.27 -52.99
C MET A 7 -9.87 -19.56 -52.21
N ILE A 8 -10.96 -20.28 -51.89
CA ILE A 8 -12.07 -19.70 -51.12
C ILE A 8 -11.91 -19.97 -49.61
N GLY A 9 -11.38 -21.12 -49.26
CA GLY A 9 -11.23 -21.53 -47.86
C GLY A 9 -10.21 -20.67 -47.07
N SER A 10 -9.09 -20.30 -47.70
CA SER A 10 -8.08 -19.47 -47.05
C SER A 10 -8.57 -18.05 -46.70
N PRO A 11 -9.19 -17.27 -47.62
CA PRO A 11 -9.75 -15.97 -47.27
C PRO A 11 -10.87 -16.05 -46.24
N LEU A 12 -11.69 -17.12 -46.25
CA LEU A 12 -12.76 -17.30 -45.30
C LEU A 12 -12.23 -17.54 -43.87
N SER A 13 -11.17 -18.36 -43.75
CA SER A 13 -10.47 -18.57 -42.48
C SER A 13 -9.83 -17.28 -41.96
N SER A 14 -9.23 -16.47 -42.87
CA SER A 14 -8.66 -15.18 -42.50
C SER A 14 -9.70 -14.20 -42.02
N LEU A 15 -10.89 -14.17 -42.64
CA LEU A 15 -12.02 -13.37 -42.19
C LEU A 15 -12.51 -13.81 -40.81
N ALA A 16 -12.64 -15.11 -40.57
CA ALA A 16 -13.05 -15.65 -39.27
C ALA A 16 -12.04 -15.28 -38.18
N SER A 17 -10.73 -15.39 -38.48
CA SER A 17 -9.67 -14.98 -37.56
C SER A 17 -9.70 -13.48 -37.27
N SER A 18 -9.91 -12.65 -38.31
CA SER A 18 -10.03 -11.20 -38.13
C SER A 18 -11.25 -10.81 -37.28
N MET A 19 -12.37 -11.51 -37.46
CA MET A 19 -13.58 -11.31 -36.64
C MET A 19 -13.31 -11.64 -35.16
N ASN A 20 -12.61 -12.75 -34.87
CA ASN A 20 -12.22 -13.09 -33.51
C ASN A 20 -11.27 -12.05 -32.91
N ASN A 21 -10.33 -11.53 -33.67
CA ASN A 21 -9.41 -10.48 -33.21
C ASN A 21 -10.17 -9.18 -32.89
N ILE A 22 -11.15 -8.81 -33.71
CA ILE A 22 -12.02 -7.66 -33.46
C ILE A 22 -12.84 -7.86 -32.17
N GLN A 23 -13.45 -9.03 -31.98
CA GLN A 23 -14.21 -9.34 -30.76
C GLN A 23 -13.31 -9.28 -29.50
N ASN A 24 -12.11 -9.86 -29.57
CA ASN A 24 -11.16 -9.77 -28.47
C ASN A 24 -10.74 -8.32 -28.19
N GLY A 25 -10.51 -7.54 -29.24
CA GLY A 25 -10.19 -6.12 -29.12
C GLY A 25 -11.33 -5.31 -28.48
N LEU A 26 -12.57 -5.56 -28.90
CA LEU A 26 -13.75 -4.91 -28.31
C LEU A 26 -13.95 -5.30 -26.85
N THR A 27 -13.72 -6.57 -26.49
CA THR A 27 -13.82 -7.03 -25.11
C THR A 27 -12.74 -6.39 -24.23
N ALA A 28 -11.51 -6.31 -24.73
CA ALA A 28 -10.42 -5.65 -24.04
C ALA A 28 -10.67 -4.13 -23.88
N ALA A 29 -11.15 -3.47 -24.94
CA ALA A 29 -11.54 -2.08 -24.88
C ALA A 29 -12.67 -1.83 -23.86
N GLY A 30 -13.69 -2.71 -23.83
CA GLY A 30 -14.77 -2.62 -22.84
C GLY A 30 -14.24 -2.61 -21.41
N ARG A 31 -13.32 -3.52 -21.06
CA ARG A 31 -12.70 -3.56 -19.72
C ARG A 31 -11.87 -2.31 -19.40
N ILE A 32 -11.20 -1.74 -20.40
CA ILE A 32 -10.45 -0.49 -20.23
C ILE A 32 -11.41 0.66 -19.97
N TYR A 33 -12.50 0.75 -20.73
CA TYR A 33 -13.50 1.79 -20.54
C TYR A 33 -14.26 1.64 -19.21
N GLU A 34 -14.57 0.42 -18.77
CA GLU A 34 -15.14 0.18 -17.43
C GLU A 34 -14.27 0.79 -16.34
N LEU A 35 -12.93 0.64 -16.45
CA LEU A 35 -11.99 1.24 -15.48
C LEU A 35 -11.90 2.77 -15.64
N LEU A 36 -11.92 3.29 -16.87
CA LEU A 36 -11.82 4.73 -17.13
C LEU A 36 -13.10 5.49 -16.77
N ASP A 37 -14.24 4.82 -16.84
CA ASP A 37 -15.57 5.38 -16.53
C ASP A 37 -15.93 5.24 -15.04
N GLU A 38 -15.07 4.55 -14.23
CA GLU A 38 -15.25 4.52 -12.77
C GLU A 38 -15.22 5.95 -12.20
N GLU A 39 -16.09 6.21 -11.25
CA GLU A 39 -16.15 7.51 -10.59
C GLU A 39 -14.80 7.84 -9.92
N GLU A 40 -14.21 8.96 -10.31
CA GLU A 40 -13.03 9.48 -9.64
C GLU A 40 -13.33 9.73 -8.16
N GLU A 41 -12.34 9.47 -7.32
CA GLU A 41 -12.45 9.80 -5.89
C GLU A 41 -12.85 11.29 -5.76
N PRO A 42 -13.93 11.60 -5.01
CA PRO A 42 -14.40 12.99 -4.90
C PRO A 42 -13.25 13.92 -4.51
N GLN A 43 -13.04 14.98 -5.30
CA GLN A 43 -12.06 16.01 -4.95
C GLN A 43 -12.46 16.58 -3.58
N GLU A 44 -11.62 16.33 -2.60
CA GLU A 44 -11.85 16.88 -1.28
C GLU A 44 -11.77 18.41 -1.36
N HIS A 45 -12.76 19.07 -0.79
CA HIS A 45 -12.59 20.48 -0.45
C HIS A 45 -11.30 20.61 0.36
N PRO A 46 -10.52 21.70 0.19
CA PRO A 46 -9.31 21.89 0.97
C PRO A 46 -9.65 21.77 2.45
N GLY A 47 -9.42 20.58 2.99
CA GLY A 47 -9.61 20.29 4.39
C GLY A 47 -8.67 21.14 5.23
N LYS A 48 -8.81 21.07 6.53
CA LYS A 48 -7.84 21.73 7.42
C LYS A 48 -6.46 21.17 7.09
N HIS A 49 -5.54 22.07 6.70
CA HIS A 49 -4.15 21.68 6.50
C HIS A 49 -3.58 21.23 7.85
N LEU A 50 -3.21 19.96 7.93
CA LEU A 50 -2.50 19.42 9.08
C LEU A 50 -1.01 19.67 8.84
N ASP A 51 -0.38 20.45 9.70
CA ASP A 51 1.08 20.55 9.70
C ASP A 51 1.64 19.26 10.30
N VAL A 52 2.12 18.38 9.41
CA VAL A 52 2.63 17.05 9.78
C VAL A 52 3.74 17.14 10.82
N ASP A 53 4.54 18.19 10.78
CA ASP A 53 5.64 18.39 11.73
C ASP A 53 5.15 18.61 13.16
N THR A 54 3.93 19.10 13.34
CA THR A 54 3.30 19.35 14.65
C THR A 54 2.50 18.18 15.18
N VAL A 55 2.30 17.12 14.36
CA VAL A 55 1.53 15.94 14.76
C VAL A 55 2.21 15.24 15.93
N GLN A 56 1.44 15.06 17.01
CA GLN A 56 1.86 14.34 18.23
C GLN A 56 1.62 12.83 18.12
N GLY A 57 0.62 12.43 17.32
CA GLY A 57 0.28 11.04 17.04
C GLY A 57 -0.77 10.45 17.97
N LYS A 58 -1.62 11.27 18.61
CA LYS A 58 -2.80 10.76 19.32
C LYS A 58 -3.86 10.32 18.32
N VAL A 59 -4.23 9.04 18.35
CA VAL A 59 -5.31 8.47 17.53
C VAL A 59 -6.46 8.08 18.43
N GLU A 60 -7.69 8.48 18.07
CA GLU A 60 -8.90 8.15 18.82
C GLU A 60 -10.00 7.67 17.87
N PHE A 61 -10.54 6.49 18.13
CA PHE A 61 -11.79 5.99 17.56
C PHE A 61 -12.89 6.18 18.58
N SER A 62 -13.96 6.83 18.19
CA SER A 62 -15.10 7.13 19.05
C SER A 62 -16.38 6.58 18.43
N HIS A 63 -16.91 5.51 19.04
CA HIS A 63 -18.17 4.87 18.63
C HIS A 63 -18.24 4.51 17.13
N VAL A 64 -17.12 4.02 16.56
CA VAL A 64 -16.99 3.76 15.12
C VAL A 64 -17.83 2.56 14.74
N LYS A 65 -18.66 2.77 13.69
CA LYS A 65 -19.48 1.76 13.06
C LYS A 65 -19.07 1.66 11.59
N PHE A 66 -18.90 0.42 11.10
CA PHE A 66 -18.49 0.19 9.72
C PHE A 66 -18.89 -1.19 9.20
N GLY A 67 -19.19 -1.28 7.91
CA GLY A 67 -19.36 -2.51 7.15
C GLY A 67 -19.03 -2.30 5.68
N TYR A 68 -18.35 -3.27 5.05
CA TYR A 68 -18.02 -3.22 3.62
C TYR A 68 -19.25 -3.35 2.70
N ILE A 69 -20.31 -3.97 3.20
CA ILE A 69 -21.54 -4.23 2.44
C ILE A 69 -22.70 -3.57 3.16
N PRO A 70 -23.54 -2.77 2.48
CA PRO A 70 -24.71 -2.19 3.07
C PRO A 70 -25.57 -3.24 3.82
N GLY A 71 -25.90 -2.97 5.07
CA GLY A 71 -26.67 -3.88 5.93
C GLY A 71 -25.87 -4.99 6.61
N LYS A 72 -24.59 -5.19 6.29
CA LYS A 72 -23.70 -6.16 6.97
C LYS A 72 -22.64 -5.43 7.79
N THR A 73 -22.94 -5.13 9.03
CA THR A 73 -22.02 -4.44 9.93
C THR A 73 -20.89 -5.37 10.37
N LEU A 74 -19.65 -4.94 10.20
CA LEU A 74 -18.45 -5.62 10.69
C LEU A 74 -18.07 -5.10 12.09
N MET A 75 -18.11 -3.77 12.26
CA MET A 75 -17.82 -3.08 13.51
C MET A 75 -19.07 -2.33 13.95
N GLN A 76 -19.57 -2.61 15.17
CA GLN A 76 -20.83 -2.01 15.65
C GLN A 76 -20.60 -0.77 16.52
N ASP A 77 -19.57 -0.80 17.35
CA ASP A 77 -19.23 0.27 18.30
C ASP A 77 -17.78 0.09 18.76
N VAL A 78 -16.84 0.60 17.96
CA VAL A 78 -15.42 0.52 18.29
C VAL A 78 -14.95 1.85 18.85
N SER A 79 -14.48 1.80 20.11
CA SER A 79 -13.87 2.93 20.78
C SER A 79 -12.52 2.53 21.34
N LEU A 80 -11.47 3.25 20.95
CA LEU A 80 -10.10 3.03 21.41
C LEU A 80 -9.31 4.34 21.31
N THR A 81 -8.26 4.45 22.12
CA THR A 81 -7.36 5.60 22.08
C THR A 81 -5.92 5.11 22.15
N ALA A 82 -5.08 5.59 21.25
CA ALA A 82 -3.64 5.47 21.31
C ALA A 82 -3.04 6.85 21.63
N GLU A 83 -2.39 6.95 22.77
CA GLU A 83 -1.73 8.19 23.19
C GLU A 83 -0.38 8.38 22.47
N PRO A 84 0.12 9.62 22.36
CA PRO A 84 1.42 9.89 21.74
C PRO A 84 2.56 9.04 22.34
N GLY A 85 3.37 8.47 21.46
CA GLY A 85 4.50 7.59 21.85
C GLY A 85 4.10 6.21 22.36
N MET A 86 2.81 5.88 22.35
CA MET A 86 2.31 4.55 22.76
C MET A 86 2.52 3.53 21.63
N THR A 87 2.92 2.31 22.00
CA THR A 87 2.81 1.14 21.12
C THR A 87 1.54 0.39 21.44
N MET A 88 0.64 0.28 20.46
CA MET A 88 -0.65 -0.44 20.60
C MET A 88 -0.62 -1.69 19.73
N ALA A 89 -0.88 -2.85 20.32
CA ALA A 89 -1.05 -4.11 19.59
C ALA A 89 -2.54 -4.40 19.41
N VAL A 90 -2.97 -4.57 18.16
CA VAL A 90 -4.33 -5.00 17.81
C VAL A 90 -4.31 -6.50 17.54
N VAL A 91 -4.88 -7.29 18.44
CA VAL A 91 -4.87 -8.76 18.37
C VAL A 91 -6.29 -9.30 18.18
N GLY A 92 -6.39 -10.43 17.48
CA GLY A 92 -7.67 -11.10 17.23
C GLY A 92 -7.55 -12.15 16.13
N PRO A 93 -8.54 -13.04 15.98
CA PRO A 93 -8.55 -14.04 14.93
C PRO A 93 -8.59 -13.43 13.53
N SER A 94 -8.29 -14.24 12.51
CA SER A 94 -8.45 -13.81 11.11
C SER A 94 -9.91 -13.37 10.87
N GLY A 95 -10.10 -12.28 10.14
CA GLY A 95 -11.43 -11.70 9.88
C GLY A 95 -12.02 -10.85 11.02
N ALA A 96 -11.31 -10.67 12.15
CA ALA A 96 -11.79 -9.84 13.26
C ALA A 96 -11.80 -8.32 12.96
N GLY A 97 -11.31 -7.91 11.78
CA GLY A 97 -11.30 -6.49 11.40
C GLY A 97 -10.02 -5.73 11.73
N LYS A 98 -8.91 -6.41 12.04
CA LYS A 98 -7.61 -5.75 12.33
C LYS A 98 -7.16 -4.83 11.20
N THR A 99 -7.03 -5.36 9.99
CA THR A 99 -6.67 -4.59 8.79
C THR A 99 -7.74 -3.54 8.45
N THR A 100 -9.00 -3.80 8.80
CA THR A 100 -10.07 -2.82 8.60
C THR A 100 -9.86 -1.57 9.46
N LEU A 101 -9.41 -1.71 10.71
CA LEU A 101 -9.07 -0.54 11.55
C LEU A 101 -8.02 0.35 10.89
N VAL A 102 -6.98 -0.27 10.31
CA VAL A 102 -5.94 0.44 9.57
C VAL A 102 -6.53 1.14 8.34
N ASN A 103 -7.33 0.44 7.56
CA ASN A 103 -7.98 0.98 6.37
C ASN A 103 -8.87 2.19 6.68
N LEU A 104 -9.60 2.15 7.79
CA LEU A 104 -10.43 3.26 8.26
C LEU A 104 -9.58 4.44 8.74
N LEU A 105 -8.48 4.19 9.44
CA LEU A 105 -7.56 5.23 9.89
C LEU A 105 -6.90 5.95 8.72
N MET A 106 -6.54 5.22 7.67
CA MET A 106 -5.95 5.75 6.43
C MET A 106 -7.01 6.36 5.48
N ARG A 107 -8.30 6.30 5.86
CA ARG A 107 -9.45 6.72 5.03
C ARG A 107 -9.46 6.08 3.64
N PHE A 108 -9.14 4.78 3.56
CA PHE A 108 -9.44 4.00 2.35
C PHE A 108 -10.94 3.70 2.24
N TYR A 109 -11.64 3.74 3.36
CA TYR A 109 -13.09 3.61 3.44
C TYR A 109 -13.65 4.66 4.40
N GLU A 110 -14.86 5.15 4.14
CA GLU A 110 -15.58 6.03 5.03
C GLU A 110 -16.38 5.22 6.06
N ILE A 111 -16.42 5.69 7.30
CA ILE A 111 -17.17 5.05 8.38
C ILE A 111 -18.66 5.33 8.28
N ASP A 112 -19.50 4.35 8.66
CA ASP A 112 -20.97 4.46 8.68
C ASP A 112 -21.47 5.30 9.87
N GLY A 113 -20.70 5.37 10.96
CA GLY A 113 -21.06 6.14 12.16
C GLY A 113 -19.87 6.31 13.09
N GLY A 114 -20.03 7.22 14.06
CA GLY A 114 -18.95 7.60 14.97
C GLY A 114 -17.97 8.59 14.37
N SER A 115 -16.77 8.64 14.93
CA SER A 115 -15.71 9.55 14.48
C SER A 115 -14.34 8.97 14.75
N ILE A 116 -13.35 9.34 13.90
CA ILE A 116 -11.93 9.04 14.09
C ILE A 116 -11.19 10.37 14.16
N PHE A 117 -10.30 10.52 15.14
CA PHE A 117 -9.55 11.75 15.35
C PHE A 117 -8.06 11.48 15.32
N LEU A 118 -7.31 12.42 14.76
CA LEU A 118 -5.86 12.55 14.85
C LEU A 118 -5.56 13.86 15.58
N ASP A 119 -4.93 13.78 16.75
CA ASP A 119 -4.64 14.92 17.63
C ASP A 119 -5.87 15.83 17.89
N GLY A 120 -7.05 15.20 18.09
CA GLY A 120 -8.31 15.89 18.34
C GLY A 120 -8.98 16.49 17.09
N VAL A 121 -8.38 16.37 15.91
CA VAL A 121 -8.97 16.78 14.64
C VAL A 121 -9.64 15.58 13.98
N ASN A 122 -10.93 15.68 13.64
CA ASN A 122 -11.63 14.62 12.92
C ASN A 122 -10.95 14.41 11.56
N ILE A 123 -10.55 13.17 11.24
CA ILE A 123 -9.81 12.85 10.00
C ILE A 123 -10.59 13.17 8.73
N ARG A 124 -11.93 13.26 8.78
CA ARG A 124 -12.77 13.72 7.66
C ARG A 124 -12.52 15.18 7.28
N ASN A 125 -12.00 15.97 8.21
CA ASN A 125 -11.68 17.38 8.00
C ASN A 125 -10.23 17.61 7.53
N ILE A 126 -9.45 16.55 7.35
CA ILE A 126 -8.07 16.57 6.87
C ILE A 126 -8.09 15.99 5.45
N SER A 127 -7.36 16.59 4.50
CA SER A 127 -7.23 15.98 3.18
C SER A 127 -6.53 14.62 3.28
N LYS A 128 -6.90 13.66 2.42
CA LYS A 128 -6.35 12.29 2.48
C LYS A 128 -4.84 12.26 2.32
N ASP A 129 -4.30 13.05 1.40
CA ASP A 129 -2.85 13.15 1.18
C ASP A 129 -2.13 13.65 2.44
N ASN A 130 -2.67 14.70 3.05
CA ASN A 130 -2.11 15.30 4.24
C ASN A 130 -2.26 14.38 5.48
N LEU A 131 -3.39 13.66 5.59
CA LEU A 131 -3.57 12.62 6.61
C LEU A 131 -2.54 11.50 6.44
N ARG A 132 -2.47 10.93 5.24
CA ARG A 132 -1.60 9.78 4.94
C ARG A 132 -0.12 10.10 5.08
N SER A 133 0.30 11.35 4.85
CA SER A 133 1.70 11.78 5.03
C SER A 133 2.18 11.72 6.50
N ALA A 134 1.27 11.69 7.48
CA ALA A 134 1.61 11.50 8.88
C ALA A 134 1.93 10.05 9.25
N PHE A 135 1.57 9.09 8.39
CA PHE A 135 1.69 7.67 8.64
C PHE A 135 2.79 7.02 7.81
N GLY A 136 3.52 6.09 8.42
CA GLY A 136 4.34 5.10 7.73
C GLY A 136 3.68 3.73 7.88
N MET A 137 3.64 2.97 6.79
CA MET A 137 2.98 1.66 6.77
C MET A 137 3.94 0.60 6.24
N VAL A 138 4.05 -0.50 6.97
CA VAL A 138 4.73 -1.72 6.53
C VAL A 138 3.66 -2.80 6.39
N LEU A 139 3.44 -3.23 5.15
CA LEU A 139 2.48 -4.27 4.80
C LEU A 139 3.06 -5.66 5.03
N GLN A 140 2.19 -6.65 5.16
CA GLN A 140 2.58 -8.06 5.24
C GLN A 140 3.33 -8.51 3.99
N ASP A 141 2.81 -8.17 2.80
CA ASP A 141 3.49 -8.42 1.53
C ASP A 141 4.44 -7.25 1.23
N THR A 142 5.72 -7.49 1.39
CA THR A 142 6.76 -6.50 1.09
C THR A 142 7.04 -6.46 -0.40
N TRP A 143 7.12 -5.25 -0.94
CA TRP A 143 7.47 -5.06 -2.34
C TRP A 143 8.89 -4.50 -2.47
N ILE A 144 9.69 -5.20 -3.26
CA ILE A 144 11.05 -4.82 -3.64
C ILE A 144 11.05 -4.53 -5.15
N PHE A 145 11.55 -3.39 -5.56
CA PHE A 145 11.70 -3.07 -6.98
C PHE A 145 13.11 -3.39 -7.47
N ASP A 146 13.23 -3.61 -8.79
CA ASP A 146 14.52 -3.83 -9.43
C ASP A 146 15.42 -2.60 -9.28
N GLY A 147 16.47 -2.73 -8.48
CA GLY A 147 17.39 -1.66 -8.17
C GLY A 147 18.38 -2.07 -7.10
N THR A 148 19.20 -1.13 -6.62
CA THR A 148 20.11 -1.40 -5.51
C THR A 148 19.38 -1.42 -4.16
N ILE A 149 19.99 -2.00 -3.16
CA ILE A 149 19.49 -1.94 -1.76
C ILE A 149 19.37 -0.48 -1.32
N ALA A 150 20.37 0.36 -1.64
CA ALA A 150 20.32 1.78 -1.32
C ALA A 150 19.12 2.48 -1.98
N GLU A 151 18.85 2.22 -3.26
CA GLU A 151 17.68 2.76 -3.97
C GLU A 151 16.37 2.29 -3.32
N ASN A 152 16.27 1.01 -2.99
CA ASN A 152 15.10 0.46 -2.31
C ASN A 152 14.82 1.12 -0.95
N ILE A 153 15.84 1.38 -0.14
CA ILE A 153 15.67 2.08 1.13
C ILE A 153 15.33 3.56 0.90
N SER A 154 16.04 4.23 -0.04
CA SER A 154 15.86 5.65 -0.32
C SER A 154 14.50 6.00 -0.92
N TYR A 155 13.74 5.01 -1.39
CA TYR A 155 12.35 5.20 -1.85
C TYR A 155 11.46 5.86 -0.78
N GLY A 156 11.73 5.61 0.51
CA GLY A 156 11.02 6.28 1.61
C GLY A 156 11.27 7.78 1.73
N LYS A 157 12.41 8.26 1.20
CA LYS A 157 12.81 9.68 1.19
C LYS A 157 13.68 9.94 -0.03
N PRO A 158 13.08 10.36 -1.17
CA PRO A 158 13.83 10.69 -2.37
C PRO A 158 14.92 11.74 -2.09
N GLY A 159 16.15 11.46 -2.55
CA GLY A 159 17.30 12.35 -2.33
C GLY A 159 17.98 12.21 -0.97
N ALA A 160 17.64 11.17 -0.19
CA ALA A 160 18.34 10.87 1.06
C ALA A 160 19.83 10.59 0.80
N SER A 161 20.69 11.10 1.68
CA SER A 161 22.11 10.80 1.64
C SER A 161 22.41 9.36 2.05
N MET A 162 23.56 8.82 1.62
CA MET A 162 24.01 7.48 2.06
C MET A 162 24.15 7.38 3.59
N GLU A 163 24.44 8.47 4.26
CA GLU A 163 24.52 8.50 5.73
C GLU A 163 23.15 8.30 6.36
N GLU A 164 22.11 8.96 5.84
CA GLU A 164 20.71 8.78 6.28
C GLU A 164 20.22 7.36 6.00
N ILE A 165 20.52 6.81 4.80
CA ILE A 165 20.20 5.44 4.44
C ILE A 165 20.81 4.43 5.41
N ARG A 166 22.12 4.57 5.68
CA ARG A 166 22.83 3.70 6.63
C ARG A 166 22.29 3.84 8.06
N LYS A 167 21.93 5.08 8.46
CA LYS A 167 21.33 5.31 9.77
C LYS A 167 19.97 4.59 9.91
N ALA A 168 19.13 4.66 8.88
CA ALA A 168 17.85 3.95 8.86
C ALA A 168 18.06 2.43 8.89
N ALA A 169 18.99 1.90 8.10
CA ALA A 169 19.34 0.49 8.06
C ALA A 169 19.83 -0.03 9.44
N ARG A 170 20.69 0.73 10.12
CA ARG A 170 21.17 0.39 11.47
C ARG A 170 20.05 0.39 12.50
N ALA A 171 19.11 1.32 12.40
CA ALA A 171 17.98 1.41 13.34
C ALA A 171 17.13 0.13 13.36
N VAL A 172 17.08 -0.59 12.23
CA VAL A 172 16.33 -1.86 12.09
C VAL A 172 17.26 -3.08 11.99
N GLN A 173 18.57 -2.90 12.21
CA GLN A 173 19.60 -3.94 12.18
C GLN A 173 19.76 -4.67 10.83
N CYS A 174 19.30 -4.08 9.72
CA CYS A 174 19.47 -4.68 8.40
C CYS A 174 20.86 -4.41 7.80
N ASP A 175 21.64 -3.48 8.32
CA ASP A 175 23.03 -3.22 7.94
C ASP A 175 23.91 -4.47 8.11
N THR A 176 23.63 -5.32 9.09
CA THR A 176 24.41 -6.54 9.39
C THR A 176 24.44 -7.55 8.26
N PHE A 177 23.33 -7.73 7.54
CA PHE A 177 23.30 -8.61 6.37
C PHE A 177 23.75 -7.87 5.10
N ILE A 178 23.40 -6.58 4.96
CA ILE A 178 23.79 -5.77 3.81
C ILE A 178 25.32 -5.72 3.68
N GLU A 179 26.05 -5.52 4.77
CA GLU A 179 27.52 -5.46 4.78
C GLU A 179 28.19 -6.80 4.45
N LYS A 180 27.47 -7.93 4.54
CA LYS A 180 27.98 -9.25 4.14
C LYS A 180 27.84 -9.52 2.64
N LEU A 181 27.02 -8.75 1.95
CA LEU A 181 26.85 -8.88 0.51
C LEU A 181 28.08 -8.32 -0.22
N PRO A 182 28.48 -8.91 -1.37
CA PRO A 182 29.69 -8.51 -2.08
C PRO A 182 29.78 -7.04 -2.46
N GLU A 183 28.64 -6.43 -2.79
CA GLU A 183 28.53 -5.02 -3.20
C GLU A 183 27.85 -4.16 -2.11
N GLY A 184 27.53 -4.75 -0.95
CA GLY A 184 26.89 -4.05 0.17
C GLY A 184 25.60 -3.35 -0.27
N TYR A 185 25.50 -2.05 0.00
CA TYR A 185 24.34 -1.23 -0.37
C TYR A 185 24.12 -1.06 -1.87
N GLU A 186 25.14 -1.28 -2.69
CA GLU A 186 25.09 -1.24 -4.16
C GLU A 186 24.63 -2.56 -4.77
N THR A 187 24.43 -3.62 -3.96
CA THR A 187 23.92 -4.90 -4.43
C THR A 187 22.56 -4.71 -5.09
N ARG A 188 22.45 -5.16 -6.35
CA ARG A 188 21.19 -5.13 -7.10
C ARG A 188 20.30 -6.29 -6.69
N ILE A 189 19.07 -5.97 -6.37
CA ILE A 189 18.01 -6.91 -5.98
C ILE A 189 16.80 -6.75 -6.89
N SER A 190 16.10 -7.86 -7.16
CA SER A 190 14.85 -7.88 -7.91
C SER A 190 14.02 -9.08 -7.44
N GLU A 191 12.73 -9.10 -7.76
CA GLU A 191 11.87 -10.25 -7.49
C GLU A 191 12.36 -11.54 -8.16
N GLU A 192 13.07 -11.43 -9.30
CA GLU A 192 13.56 -12.59 -10.06
C GLU A 192 14.83 -13.21 -9.46
N ASN A 193 15.67 -12.43 -8.80
CA ASN A 193 16.98 -12.90 -8.33
C ASN A 193 17.06 -13.22 -6.84
N ALA A 194 15.97 -13.47 -6.17
CA ALA A 194 15.81 -13.97 -4.78
C ALA A 194 17.10 -14.03 -3.91
N ILE A 195 17.90 -12.94 -3.90
CA ILE A 195 19.16 -12.84 -3.13
C ILE A 195 18.86 -12.72 -1.63
N LEU A 196 17.73 -12.12 -1.30
CA LEU A 196 17.28 -11.87 0.06
C LEU A 196 16.24 -12.90 0.50
N SER A 197 16.24 -13.23 1.77
CA SER A 197 15.13 -13.95 2.40
C SER A 197 13.95 -13.00 2.62
N SER A 198 12.74 -13.54 2.78
CA SER A 198 11.54 -12.74 3.06
C SER A 198 11.68 -11.86 4.31
N GLY A 199 12.39 -12.33 5.34
CA GLY A 199 12.69 -11.54 6.53
C GLY A 199 13.62 -10.36 6.25
N GLU A 200 14.64 -10.53 5.39
CA GLU A 200 15.53 -9.46 4.98
C GLU A 200 14.82 -8.41 4.10
N GLU A 201 13.95 -8.85 3.20
CA GLU A 201 13.08 -7.95 2.42
C GLU A 201 12.17 -7.12 3.33
N GLN A 202 11.60 -7.75 4.35
CA GLN A 202 10.79 -7.08 5.35
C GLN A 202 11.59 -6.04 6.14
N LEU A 203 12.81 -6.35 6.54
CA LEU A 203 13.71 -5.39 7.19
C LEU A 203 14.03 -4.20 6.30
N LEU A 204 14.20 -4.40 4.98
CA LEU A 204 14.37 -3.31 4.02
C LEU A 204 13.12 -2.41 3.94
N ALA A 205 11.91 -3.00 3.92
CA ALA A 205 10.66 -2.24 3.93
C ALA A 205 10.49 -1.43 5.22
N ILE A 206 10.90 -1.99 6.37
CA ILE A 206 10.91 -1.26 7.64
C ILE A 206 11.95 -0.12 7.58
N ALA A 207 13.17 -0.37 7.07
CA ALA A 207 14.20 0.66 6.91
C ALA A 207 13.74 1.82 6.02
N ARG A 208 13.06 1.51 4.91
CA ARG A 208 12.41 2.49 4.03
C ARG A 208 11.43 3.38 4.81
N THR A 209 10.60 2.77 5.63
CA THR A 209 9.61 3.49 6.43
C THR A 209 10.25 4.31 7.54
N VAL A 210 11.28 3.80 8.20
CA VAL A 210 12.06 4.53 9.21
C VAL A 210 12.77 5.73 8.58
N LEU A 211 13.29 5.60 7.35
CA LEU A 211 13.93 6.71 6.62
C LEU A 211 12.94 7.84 6.31
N ALA A 212 11.69 7.50 6.02
CA ALA A 212 10.61 8.47 5.80
C ALA A 212 10.26 9.26 7.09
N ASN A 213 10.64 8.74 8.26
CA ASN A 213 10.43 9.34 9.58
C ASN A 213 8.97 9.76 9.86
N PRO A 214 8.00 8.86 9.70
CA PRO A 214 6.58 9.16 9.93
C PRO A 214 6.31 9.45 11.41
N LYS A 215 5.23 10.16 11.70
CA LYS A 215 4.79 10.43 13.08
C LYS A 215 4.10 9.23 13.72
N ILE A 216 3.43 8.41 12.91
CA ILE A 216 2.75 7.19 13.33
C ILE A 216 3.20 6.06 12.42
N LEU A 217 3.60 4.94 13.03
CA LEU A 217 4.02 3.75 12.33
C LEU A 217 2.95 2.65 12.47
N ILE A 218 2.54 2.09 11.35
CA ILE A 218 1.62 0.95 11.27
C ILE A 218 2.40 -0.24 10.75
N LEU A 219 2.37 -1.34 11.52
CA LEU A 219 3.00 -2.61 11.15
C LEU A 219 1.89 -3.68 11.05
N ASP A 220 1.61 -4.17 9.85
CA ASP A 220 0.63 -5.23 9.62
C ASP A 220 1.36 -6.57 9.49
N GLU A 221 1.22 -7.43 10.52
CA GLU A 221 1.86 -8.76 10.65
C GLU A 221 3.39 -8.78 10.38
N ALA A 222 4.06 -7.64 10.53
CA ALA A 222 5.50 -7.51 10.25
C ALA A 222 6.41 -8.39 11.13
N THR A 223 5.86 -9.12 12.07
CA THR A 223 6.62 -9.94 13.04
C THR A 223 6.39 -11.44 12.89
N SER A 224 5.59 -11.90 11.94
CA SER A 224 5.30 -13.33 11.79
C SER A 224 6.43 -14.16 11.18
N GLN A 225 7.49 -13.48 10.68
CA GLN A 225 8.64 -14.12 10.01
C GLN A 225 10.02 -13.69 10.54
N VAL A 226 10.07 -12.96 11.65
CA VAL A 226 11.33 -12.56 12.31
C VAL A 226 11.63 -13.45 13.50
#